data_a1c4c618f03f2cddac29f7dd8270e33e
#
_entry.id   a1c4c618f03f2cddac29f7dd8270e33e
#
_cell.length_a   1.000
_cell.length_b   1.000
_cell.length_c   1.000
_cell.angle_alpha   90.00
_cell.angle_beta   90.00
_cell.angle_gamma   90.00
#
_symmetry.space_group_name_H-M   'P 1'
#
loop_
_entity.id
_entity.type
_entity.pdbx_description
1 polymer ?
#
loop_
_entity_poly.entity_id
_entity_poly.type
_entity_poly.pdbx_seq_one_letter_code
_entity_poly.pdbx_strand_id
1 'polypeptide(L)'
;MRFLKLLICLLIACQGFAQSDSIYSKRATRYRPGIFWFFTGMRPGKTGKYDRLVIDVTYNQLQKTGGVSQNPARSFGCNLNLMWDTPLTKAKTVSFGIGLAYKYQKTGPKGLFFADASNSYTRYYADSSYMDYRKNTFGNHILAIPIEFRFRTHGWQHFKVHIGGSVGYRLQTFQKMWPEKKHAIKDKSLPDVNRLVYGVHMRIGIRNWALFADYTLAPQFKSNKSDKISALAFGVSLSLF
;
A
#
# COMPACT_ATOMS: atom_id res chain seq x y z
N MET A 1 7.44 13.22 14.61
CA MET A 1 7.75 12.56 15.89
C MET A 1 6.55 11.91 16.59
N ARG A 2 5.34 12.47 16.59
CA ARG A 2 4.16 11.86 17.24
C ARG A 2 3.72 10.51 16.61
N PHE A 3 3.80 10.38 15.29
CA PHE A 3 3.45 9.14 14.57
C PHE A 3 4.40 7.96 14.85
N LEU A 4 5.71 8.25 15.00
CA LEU A 4 6.71 7.22 15.31
C LEU A 4 6.49 6.66 16.72
N LYS A 5 6.13 7.52 17.68
CA LYS A 5 5.81 7.11 19.06
C LYS A 5 4.56 6.23 19.09
N LEU A 6 3.53 6.54 18.29
CA LEU A 6 2.30 5.74 18.18
C LEU A 6 2.58 4.36 17.56
N LEU A 7 3.45 4.29 16.55
CA LEU A 7 3.88 3.02 15.93
C LEU A 7 4.68 2.16 16.90
N ILE A 8 5.58 2.77 17.68
CA ILE A 8 6.37 2.07 18.70
C ILE A 8 5.48 1.57 19.84
N CYS A 9 4.52 2.36 20.31
CA CYS A 9 3.54 1.91 21.31
C CYS A 9 2.67 0.75 20.80
N LEU A 10 2.29 0.76 19.51
CA LEU A 10 1.55 -0.33 18.89
C LEU A 10 2.38 -1.61 18.81
N LEU A 11 3.68 -1.51 18.48
CA LEU A 11 4.62 -2.64 18.44
C LEU A 11 4.90 -3.22 19.85
N ILE A 12 5.04 -2.37 20.86
CA ILE A 12 5.26 -2.80 22.25
C ILE A 12 3.99 -3.46 22.82
N ALA A 13 2.81 -2.93 22.52
CA ALA A 13 1.55 -3.56 22.92
C ALA A 13 1.37 -4.96 22.31
N CYS A 14 1.88 -5.20 21.09
CA CYS A 14 1.85 -6.51 20.46
C CYS A 14 2.79 -7.53 21.12
N GLN A 15 3.91 -7.10 21.73
CA GLN A 15 4.85 -8.01 22.39
C GLN A 15 4.38 -8.50 23.77
N GLY A 16 3.62 -7.68 24.48
CA GLY A 16 3.09 -8.05 25.81
C GLY A 16 2.10 -9.19 25.80
N PHE A 17 1.53 -9.54 24.66
CA PHE A 17 0.55 -10.62 24.52
C PHE A 17 1.13 -11.96 24.02
N ALA A 18 2.41 -12.01 23.66
CA ALA A 18 3.05 -13.23 23.16
C ALA A 18 3.47 -14.21 24.29
N GLN A 19 3.43 -13.80 25.54
CA GLN A 19 3.95 -14.60 26.68
C GLN A 19 2.92 -15.41 27.47
N SER A 20 1.64 -15.43 27.11
CA SER A 20 0.62 -16.12 27.90
C SER A 20 0.23 -17.51 27.38
N ASP A 21 0.99 -18.11 26.48
CA ASP A 21 0.60 -19.38 25.83
C ASP A 21 0.96 -20.66 26.63
N SER A 22 1.44 -20.55 27.87
CA SER A 22 1.93 -21.75 28.61
C SER A 22 0.94 -22.36 29.59
N ILE A 23 -0.25 -21.85 29.81
CA ILE A 23 -1.22 -22.42 30.75
C ILE A 23 -2.60 -22.57 30.09
N TYR A 24 -2.74 -23.48 29.13
CA TYR A 24 -4.06 -23.92 28.71
C TYR A 24 -4.47 -25.19 29.44
N SER A 25 -5.14 -25.03 30.58
CA SER A 25 -5.94 -26.09 31.16
C SER A 25 -7.18 -26.35 30.30
N LYS A 26 -7.58 -27.63 30.19
CA LYS A 26 -8.68 -28.12 29.34
C LYS A 26 -10.10 -27.64 29.72
N ARG A 27 -10.27 -26.48 30.32
CA ARG A 27 -11.59 -25.89 30.53
C ARG A 27 -11.92 -24.95 29.38
N ALA A 28 -12.84 -25.37 28.52
CA ALA A 28 -13.47 -24.57 27.50
C ALA A 28 -14.21 -23.37 28.12
N THR A 29 -13.50 -22.32 28.44
CA THR A 29 -14.11 -21.04 28.73
C THR A 29 -14.65 -20.47 27.43
N ARG A 30 -15.94 -20.19 27.39
CA ARG A 30 -16.64 -19.51 26.30
C ARG A 30 -16.01 -18.11 26.12
N TYR A 31 -14.99 -18.05 25.32
CA TYR A 31 -14.28 -16.79 25.03
C TYR A 31 -15.16 -15.92 24.12
N ARG A 32 -15.58 -14.76 24.61
CA ARG A 32 -16.22 -13.75 23.77
C ARG A 32 -15.14 -13.06 22.94
N PRO A 33 -15.22 -13.11 21.62
CA PRO A 33 -14.21 -12.44 20.77
C PRO A 33 -14.33 -10.93 20.95
N GLY A 34 -13.33 -10.30 21.55
CA GLY A 34 -13.21 -8.84 21.61
C GLY A 34 -12.77 -8.27 20.24
N ILE A 35 -12.88 -6.96 20.09
CA ILE A 35 -12.52 -6.22 18.86
C ILE A 35 -11.09 -6.52 18.39
N PHE A 36 -10.18 -6.80 19.33
CA PHE A 36 -8.79 -7.17 19.06
C PHE A 36 -8.65 -8.47 18.27
N TRP A 37 -9.58 -9.41 18.42
CA TRP A 37 -9.68 -10.65 17.66
C TRP A 37 -9.99 -10.44 16.19
N PHE A 38 -10.77 -9.42 15.91
CA PHE A 38 -11.07 -9.02 14.54
C PHE A 38 -9.80 -8.59 13.80
N PHE A 39 -8.92 -7.83 14.47
CA PHE A 39 -7.68 -7.34 13.88
C PHE A 39 -6.53 -8.35 13.84
N THR A 40 -6.46 -9.28 14.75
CA THR A 40 -5.32 -10.21 14.82
C THR A 40 -5.60 -11.56 14.16
N GLY A 41 -6.85 -11.88 13.86
CA GLY A 41 -7.25 -13.17 13.26
C GLY A 41 -6.92 -14.40 14.11
N MET A 42 -6.59 -14.19 15.39
CA MET A 42 -6.16 -15.24 16.30
C MET A 42 -7.34 -16.02 16.87
N ARG A 43 -7.94 -16.91 16.11
CA ARG A 43 -8.84 -17.91 16.69
C ARG A 43 -8.03 -19.12 17.11
N PRO A 44 -7.97 -19.49 18.41
CA PRO A 44 -7.39 -20.76 18.83
C PRO A 44 -8.15 -21.89 18.12
N GLY A 45 -7.44 -22.74 17.39
CA GLY A 45 -7.99 -23.95 16.77
C GLY A 45 -8.53 -23.84 15.35
N LYS A 46 -8.64 -22.65 14.77
CA LYS A 46 -8.96 -22.52 13.32
C LYS A 46 -7.95 -21.58 12.70
N THR A 47 -6.94 -22.11 12.04
CA THR A 47 -6.13 -21.35 11.11
C THR A 47 -7.04 -20.77 10.06
N GLY A 48 -7.12 -19.43 9.97
CA GLY A 48 -7.83 -18.75 8.89
C GLY A 48 -7.32 -19.27 7.56
N LYS A 49 -8.17 -19.98 6.82
CA LYS A 49 -7.76 -20.69 5.61
C LYS A 49 -7.43 -19.76 4.45
N TYR A 50 -7.80 -18.48 4.54
CA TYR A 50 -7.75 -17.58 3.40
C TYR A 50 -7.56 -16.14 3.88
N ASP A 51 -6.61 -15.43 3.28
CA ASP A 51 -6.43 -13.99 3.48
C ASP A 51 -7.42 -13.24 2.59
N ARG A 52 -8.64 -13.06 3.06
CA ARG A 52 -9.70 -12.41 2.25
C ARG A 52 -9.62 -10.91 2.27
N LEU A 53 -9.35 -10.31 3.42
CA LEU A 53 -9.16 -8.88 3.56
C LEU A 53 -7.71 -8.61 3.93
N VAL A 54 -7.02 -7.87 3.06
CA VAL A 54 -5.61 -7.52 3.25
C VAL A 54 -5.46 -6.01 3.22
N ILE A 55 -4.88 -5.46 4.26
CA ILE A 55 -4.59 -4.03 4.40
C ILE A 55 -3.08 -3.84 4.31
N ASP A 56 -2.63 -3.04 3.35
CA ASP A 56 -1.22 -2.68 3.23
C ASP A 56 -1.04 -1.22 3.65
N VAL A 57 -0.11 -0.96 4.54
CA VAL A 57 0.38 0.39 4.86
C VAL A 57 1.73 0.55 4.17
N THR A 58 1.82 1.51 3.26
CA THR A 58 2.95 1.64 2.35
C THR A 58 3.66 2.98 2.47
N TYR A 59 4.95 2.93 2.27
CA TYR A 59 5.78 4.08 1.91
C TYR A 59 5.89 4.11 0.38
N ASN A 60 5.59 5.25 -0.22
CA ASN A 60 5.56 5.40 -1.67
C ASN A 60 6.71 6.28 -2.16
N GLN A 61 7.38 5.83 -3.20
CA GLN A 61 8.47 6.53 -3.84
C GLN A 61 8.20 6.69 -5.33
N LEU A 62 8.33 7.91 -5.85
CA LEU A 62 8.34 8.16 -7.28
C LEU A 62 9.74 7.92 -7.83
N GLN A 63 9.83 7.19 -8.92
CA GLN A 63 11.08 6.92 -9.62
C GLN A 63 11.05 7.57 -11.00
N LYS A 64 12.10 8.31 -11.32
CA LYS A 64 12.31 8.97 -12.60
C LYS A 64 13.78 8.85 -12.97
N THR A 65 14.11 8.78 -14.25
CA THR A 65 15.48 8.97 -14.72
C THR A 65 15.98 10.36 -14.31
N GLY A 66 17.07 10.43 -13.57
CA GLY A 66 17.57 11.65 -12.94
C GLY A 66 17.06 11.92 -11.52
N GLY A 67 16.21 11.04 -10.97
CA GLY A 67 15.71 11.10 -9.60
C GLY A 67 14.55 12.08 -9.37
N VAL A 68 13.77 11.83 -8.33
CA VAL A 68 12.78 12.76 -7.77
C VAL A 68 13.11 12.94 -6.30
N SER A 69 13.52 14.15 -5.92
CA SER A 69 13.72 14.47 -4.51
C SER A 69 12.38 14.48 -3.79
N GLN A 70 12.24 13.69 -2.73
CA GLN A 70 10.99 13.52 -1.99
C GLN A 70 11.22 13.64 -0.50
N ASN A 71 10.17 14.04 0.21
CA ASN A 71 10.17 14.04 1.67
C ASN A 71 9.60 12.69 2.18
N PRO A 72 10.42 11.84 2.85
CA PRO A 72 9.97 10.54 3.33
C PRO A 72 8.79 10.62 4.28
N ALA A 73 8.75 11.61 5.16
CA ALA A 73 7.70 11.77 6.15
C ALA A 73 6.31 12.10 5.56
N ARG A 74 6.21 12.32 4.25
CA ARG A 74 4.96 12.69 3.56
C ARG A 74 4.53 11.69 2.49
N SER A 75 5.28 10.61 2.33
CA SER A 75 5.13 9.64 1.24
C SER A 75 4.50 8.33 1.74
N PHE A 76 3.29 8.40 2.27
CA PHE A 76 2.57 7.25 2.80
C PHE A 76 1.32 6.93 1.97
N GLY A 77 0.97 5.65 1.93
CA GLY A 77 -0.24 5.16 1.30
C GLY A 77 -0.89 4.03 2.08
N CYS A 78 -2.06 3.64 1.60
CA CYS A 78 -2.81 2.52 2.14
C CYS A 78 -3.51 1.80 0.99
N ASN A 79 -3.40 0.48 0.96
CA ASN A 79 -4.17 -0.34 0.04
C ASN A 79 -5.14 -1.20 0.83
N LEU A 80 -6.36 -1.30 0.35
CA LEU A 80 -7.38 -2.19 0.85
C LEU A 80 -7.69 -3.21 -0.22
N ASN A 81 -7.43 -4.50 0.06
CA ASN A 81 -7.59 -5.57 -0.91
C ASN A 81 -8.61 -6.59 -0.39
N LEU A 82 -9.66 -6.84 -1.17
CA LEU A 82 -10.59 -7.94 -1.00
C LEU A 82 -10.20 -9.05 -1.97
N MET A 83 -9.86 -10.21 -1.43
CA MET A 83 -9.29 -11.31 -2.20
C MET A 83 -10.15 -12.58 -2.09
N TRP A 84 -10.28 -13.28 -3.20
CA TRP A 84 -10.86 -14.61 -3.29
C TRP A 84 -9.78 -15.61 -3.63
N ASP A 85 -9.59 -16.57 -2.75
CA ASP A 85 -8.58 -17.63 -2.86
C ASP A 85 -9.18 -18.91 -3.38
N THR A 86 -8.60 -19.46 -4.45
CA THR A 86 -8.91 -20.79 -4.98
C THR A 86 -7.71 -21.72 -4.74
N PRO A 87 -7.82 -22.74 -3.87
CA PRO A 87 -6.72 -23.67 -3.64
C PRO A 87 -6.45 -24.52 -4.88
N LEU A 88 -5.18 -24.58 -5.30
CA LEU A 88 -4.72 -25.37 -6.45
C LEU A 88 -4.25 -26.77 -6.03
N THR A 89 -3.88 -26.96 -4.74
CA THR A 89 -3.41 -28.24 -4.22
C THR A 89 -4.35 -28.79 -3.17
N LYS A 90 -4.46 -30.13 -3.05
CA LYS A 90 -5.22 -30.80 -1.97
C LYS A 90 -4.73 -30.39 -0.58
N ALA A 91 -3.44 -30.18 -0.44
CA ALA A 91 -2.80 -29.72 0.78
C ALA A 91 -3.03 -28.23 1.10
N LYS A 92 -3.62 -27.44 0.16
CA LYS A 92 -3.88 -26.00 0.30
C LYS A 92 -2.63 -25.15 0.54
N THR A 93 -1.46 -25.66 0.16
CA THR A 93 -0.18 -24.94 0.23
C THR A 93 0.01 -23.96 -0.90
N VAL A 94 -0.62 -24.22 -2.05
CA VAL A 94 -0.58 -23.34 -3.21
C VAL A 94 -2.02 -22.95 -3.56
N SER A 95 -2.27 -21.66 -3.70
CA SER A 95 -3.56 -21.12 -4.11
C SER A 95 -3.40 -20.01 -5.14
N PHE A 96 -4.43 -19.81 -5.92
CA PHE A 96 -4.59 -18.70 -6.84
C PHE A 96 -5.56 -17.69 -6.20
N GLY A 97 -5.14 -16.43 -6.14
CA GLY A 97 -5.95 -15.35 -5.61
C GLY A 97 -6.27 -14.33 -6.69
N ILE A 98 -7.52 -13.92 -6.75
CA ILE A 98 -7.98 -12.78 -7.54
C ILE A 98 -8.81 -11.88 -6.62
N GLY A 99 -8.81 -10.58 -6.87
CA GLY A 99 -9.51 -9.69 -5.95
C GLY A 99 -9.86 -8.33 -6.53
N LEU A 100 -10.33 -7.48 -5.62
CA LEU A 100 -10.57 -6.06 -5.86
C LEU A 100 -9.74 -5.26 -4.86
N ALA A 101 -8.99 -4.27 -5.34
CA ALA A 101 -8.13 -3.44 -4.53
C ALA A 101 -8.40 -1.96 -4.73
N TYR A 102 -8.49 -1.23 -3.64
CA TYR A 102 -8.44 0.21 -3.64
C TYR A 102 -7.07 0.65 -3.10
N LYS A 103 -6.31 1.38 -3.94
CA LYS A 103 -4.97 1.85 -3.58
C LYS A 103 -4.99 3.39 -3.45
N TYR A 104 -4.63 3.88 -2.29
CA TYR A 104 -4.36 5.29 -2.04
C TYR A 104 -2.86 5.50 -1.94
N GLN A 105 -2.27 6.11 -2.96
CA GLN A 105 -0.86 6.41 -3.03
C GLN A 105 -0.65 7.91 -2.84
N LYS A 106 0.17 8.28 -1.88
CA LYS A 106 0.53 9.66 -1.60
C LYS A 106 2.02 9.78 -1.50
N THR A 107 2.58 10.80 -2.17
CA THR A 107 4.01 11.12 -2.17
C THR A 107 4.20 12.60 -1.89
N GLY A 108 5.35 12.96 -1.34
CA GLY A 108 5.73 14.32 -1.02
C GLY A 108 6.92 14.79 -1.86
N PRO A 109 6.76 14.99 -3.18
CA PRO A 109 7.85 15.48 -4.03
C PRO A 109 8.26 16.89 -3.60
N LYS A 110 9.56 17.20 -3.66
CA LYS A 110 10.07 18.55 -3.40
C LYS A 110 9.83 19.48 -4.59
N GLY A 111 9.65 18.96 -5.80
CA GLY A 111 9.28 19.71 -6.98
C GLY A 111 7.78 19.73 -7.23
N LEU A 112 7.39 20.40 -8.27
CA LEU A 112 6.00 20.59 -8.69
C LEU A 112 5.77 19.98 -10.08
N PHE A 113 4.55 19.51 -10.30
CA PHE A 113 4.08 19.07 -11.61
C PHE A 113 3.21 20.18 -12.20
N PHE A 114 3.55 20.64 -13.40
CA PHE A 114 2.77 21.63 -14.12
C PHE A 114 2.47 21.13 -15.54
N ALA A 115 1.30 21.52 -16.03
CA ALA A 115 1.00 21.39 -17.43
C ALA A 115 1.91 22.35 -18.22
N ASP A 116 2.33 21.93 -19.41
CA ASP A 116 3.03 22.81 -20.35
C ASP A 116 2.12 23.96 -20.82
N ALA A 117 2.71 25.02 -21.38
CA ALA A 117 1.99 26.19 -21.88
C ALA A 117 0.87 25.84 -22.90
N SER A 118 1.05 24.75 -23.66
CA SER A 118 0.04 24.18 -24.56
C SER A 118 -1.03 23.32 -23.82
N ASN A 119 -0.92 23.15 -22.52
CA ASN A 119 -1.75 22.25 -21.69
C ASN A 119 -1.87 20.80 -22.22
N SER A 120 -0.82 20.33 -22.92
CA SER A 120 -0.82 19.03 -23.61
C SER A 120 -0.06 17.97 -22.87
N TYR A 121 0.92 18.30 -22.05
CA TYR A 121 1.75 17.37 -21.30
C TYR A 121 2.23 17.95 -19.98
N THR A 122 2.64 17.08 -19.07
CA THR A 122 3.06 17.46 -17.71
C THR A 122 4.56 17.33 -17.56
N ARG A 123 5.20 18.34 -16.98
CA ARG A 123 6.62 18.33 -16.60
C ARG A 123 6.79 18.41 -15.09
N TYR A 124 7.87 17.80 -14.62
CA TYR A 124 8.33 17.90 -13.24
C TYR A 124 9.41 18.97 -13.13
N TYR A 125 9.16 19.98 -12.34
CA TYR A 125 10.12 21.04 -12.03
C TYR A 125 10.69 20.80 -10.65
N ALA A 126 11.99 20.44 -10.62
CA ALA A 126 12.68 20.10 -9.36
C ALA A 126 13.00 21.32 -8.51
N ASP A 127 13.12 22.49 -9.15
CA ASP A 127 13.48 23.74 -8.48
C ASP A 127 12.23 24.50 -8.03
N SER A 128 12.28 24.98 -6.77
CA SER A 128 11.22 25.78 -6.16
C SER A 128 11.23 27.24 -6.56
N SER A 129 12.16 27.67 -7.41
CA SER A 129 12.34 29.08 -7.83
C SER A 129 11.11 29.68 -8.50
N TYR A 130 10.18 28.85 -9.01
CA TYR A 130 8.93 29.32 -9.62
C TYR A 130 7.82 29.69 -8.64
N MET A 131 7.87 29.16 -7.41
CA MET A 131 6.83 29.44 -6.42
C MET A 131 7.28 29.03 -5.01
N ASP A 132 7.29 29.98 -4.08
CA ASP A 132 7.54 29.68 -2.67
C ASP A 132 6.41 28.86 -2.07
N TYR A 133 6.70 27.62 -1.72
CA TYR A 133 5.74 26.73 -1.04
C TYR A 133 6.40 25.94 0.08
N ARG A 134 5.69 25.84 1.18
CA ARG A 134 6.16 25.11 2.37
C ARG A 134 6.02 23.58 2.21
N LYS A 135 5.06 23.14 1.41
CA LYS A 135 4.69 21.74 1.30
C LYS A 135 4.03 21.43 -0.03
N ASN A 136 4.46 20.34 -0.67
CA ASN A 136 3.78 19.74 -1.80
C ASN A 136 3.40 18.30 -1.51
N THR A 137 2.29 17.83 -2.07
CA THR A 137 1.79 16.48 -1.98
C THR A 137 1.18 16.09 -3.30
N PHE A 138 1.62 14.97 -3.84
CA PHE A 138 1.08 14.36 -5.05
C PHE A 138 0.42 13.04 -4.69
N GLY A 139 -0.79 12.79 -5.16
CA GLY A 139 -1.53 11.59 -4.78
C GLY A 139 -2.40 11.02 -5.89
N ASN A 140 -2.61 9.70 -5.81
CA ASN A 140 -3.44 8.92 -6.71
C ASN A 140 -4.45 8.10 -5.93
N HIS A 141 -5.65 7.99 -6.49
CA HIS A 141 -6.68 7.03 -6.10
C HIS A 141 -6.83 6.01 -7.24
N ILE A 142 -6.59 4.74 -6.96
CA ILE A 142 -6.56 3.68 -7.98
C ILE A 142 -7.50 2.56 -7.54
N LEU A 143 -8.34 2.11 -8.45
CA LEU A 143 -9.10 0.88 -8.32
C LEU A 143 -8.44 -0.18 -9.18
N ALA A 144 -8.10 -1.34 -8.62
CA ALA A 144 -7.32 -2.37 -9.30
C ALA A 144 -7.86 -3.77 -9.03
N ILE A 145 -7.53 -4.68 -9.92
CA ILE A 145 -7.77 -6.11 -9.80
C ILE A 145 -6.40 -6.78 -9.59
N PRO A 146 -6.06 -7.17 -8.36
CA PRO A 146 -4.87 -7.96 -8.07
C PRO A 146 -5.10 -9.43 -8.45
N ILE A 147 -4.05 -10.05 -8.97
CA ILE A 147 -3.97 -11.47 -9.31
C ILE A 147 -2.69 -12.00 -8.69
N GLU A 148 -2.78 -13.05 -7.86
CA GLU A 148 -1.66 -13.55 -7.07
C GLU A 148 -1.56 -15.06 -7.09
N PHE A 149 -0.34 -15.58 -7.15
CA PHE A 149 -0.02 -16.93 -6.70
C PHE A 149 0.44 -16.86 -5.24
N ARG A 150 -0.14 -17.71 -4.43
CA ARG A 150 0.03 -17.70 -2.98
C ARG A 150 0.57 -19.05 -2.52
N PHE A 151 1.73 -19.01 -1.91
CA PHE A 151 2.43 -20.16 -1.35
C PHE A 151 2.40 -20.06 0.17
N ARG A 152 2.01 -21.15 0.85
CA ARG A 152 1.92 -21.20 2.30
C ARG A 152 2.49 -22.53 2.82
N THR A 153 3.25 -22.48 3.90
CA THR A 153 3.66 -23.70 4.61
C THR A 153 2.54 -24.20 5.52
N HIS A 154 2.62 -25.47 5.91
CA HIS A 154 1.72 -26.05 6.91
C HIS A 154 2.11 -25.61 8.33
N GLY A 155 1.14 -25.64 9.22
CA GLY A 155 1.35 -25.39 10.63
C GLY A 155 0.79 -24.05 11.09
N TRP A 156 0.84 -23.81 12.39
CA TRP A 156 0.26 -22.63 13.02
C TRP A 156 1.03 -21.35 12.70
N GLN A 157 2.35 -21.44 12.55
CA GLN A 157 3.23 -20.34 12.17
C GLN A 157 3.50 -20.34 10.65
N HIS A 158 2.48 -20.60 9.83
CA HIS A 158 2.68 -20.71 8.39
C HIS A 158 3.42 -19.50 7.81
N PHE A 159 4.53 -19.79 7.16
CA PHE A 159 5.22 -18.84 6.31
C PHE A 159 4.45 -18.67 4.98
N LYS A 160 4.33 -17.47 4.51
CA LYS A 160 3.60 -17.17 3.28
C LYS A 160 4.40 -16.31 2.32
N VAL A 161 4.29 -16.64 1.03
CA VAL A 161 4.81 -15.86 -0.07
C VAL A 161 3.71 -15.67 -1.09
N HIS A 162 3.35 -14.45 -1.40
CA HIS A 162 2.42 -14.12 -2.45
C HIS A 162 3.16 -13.32 -3.51
N ILE A 163 3.03 -13.74 -4.78
CA ILE A 163 3.65 -13.08 -5.92
C ILE A 163 2.56 -12.86 -6.95
N GLY A 164 2.45 -11.66 -7.46
CA GLY A 164 1.41 -11.35 -8.42
C GLY A 164 1.58 -10.03 -9.15
N GLY A 165 0.54 -9.70 -9.88
CA GLY A 165 0.40 -8.42 -10.54
C GLY A 165 -0.96 -7.81 -10.27
N SER A 166 -1.12 -6.57 -10.67
CA SER A 166 -2.40 -5.87 -10.63
C SER A 166 -2.60 -5.04 -11.88
N VAL A 167 -3.83 -5.02 -12.37
CA VAL A 167 -4.27 -4.10 -13.43
C VAL A 167 -5.39 -3.25 -12.86
N GLY A 168 -5.34 -1.95 -13.10
CA GLY A 168 -6.29 -1.04 -12.49
C GLY A 168 -6.50 0.25 -13.27
N TYR A 169 -7.43 1.04 -12.75
CA TYR A 169 -7.80 2.32 -13.29
C TYR A 169 -7.56 3.42 -12.25
N ARG A 170 -6.85 4.47 -12.66
CA ARG A 170 -6.59 5.65 -11.83
C ARG A 170 -7.82 6.55 -11.87
N LEU A 171 -8.58 6.53 -10.77
CA LEU A 171 -9.81 7.30 -10.61
C LEU A 171 -9.51 8.79 -10.56
N GLN A 172 -8.50 9.18 -9.78
CA GLN A 172 -8.12 10.55 -9.57
C GLN A 172 -6.64 10.69 -9.30
N THR A 173 -6.03 11.71 -9.91
CA THR A 173 -4.71 12.25 -9.54
C THR A 173 -4.92 13.66 -9.00
N PHE A 174 -4.18 14.04 -7.98
CA PHE A 174 -4.20 15.38 -7.45
C PHE A 174 -2.82 15.82 -6.99
N GLN A 175 -2.56 17.09 -7.13
CA GLN A 175 -1.45 17.78 -6.49
C GLN A 175 -2.01 18.80 -5.49
N LYS A 176 -1.50 18.79 -4.26
CA LYS A 176 -1.88 19.74 -3.23
C LYS A 176 -0.63 20.46 -2.74
N MET A 177 -0.59 21.75 -2.95
CA MET A 177 0.50 22.63 -2.54
C MET A 177 0.02 23.61 -1.47
N TRP A 178 0.92 23.96 -0.56
CA TRP A 178 0.69 24.95 0.50
C TRP A 178 1.69 26.08 0.30
N PRO A 179 1.32 27.17 -0.40
CA PRO A 179 2.11 28.40 -0.48
C PRO A 179 2.32 29.00 0.92
N GLU A 180 3.41 29.77 1.10
CA GLU A 180 3.71 30.33 2.42
C GLU A 180 2.65 31.29 2.94
N LYS A 181 2.06 32.09 2.07
CA LYS A 181 1.12 33.18 2.41
C LYS A 181 -0.33 32.96 1.98
N LYS A 182 -0.70 31.75 1.47
CA LYS A 182 -2.05 31.49 0.94
C LYS A 182 -2.59 30.16 1.45
N HIS A 183 -3.91 29.99 1.31
CA HIS A 183 -4.57 28.71 1.56
C HIS A 183 -4.04 27.60 0.62
N ALA A 184 -4.19 26.35 1.05
CA ALA A 184 -3.78 25.21 0.25
C ALA A 184 -4.49 25.17 -1.10
N ILE A 185 -3.73 25.07 -2.18
CA ILE A 185 -4.23 24.95 -3.55
C ILE A 185 -4.21 23.45 -3.90
N LYS A 186 -5.35 22.93 -4.35
CA LYS A 186 -5.48 21.56 -4.83
C LYS A 186 -5.76 21.57 -6.32
N ASP A 187 -4.81 21.09 -7.10
CA ASP A 187 -4.93 20.92 -8.54
C ASP A 187 -5.25 19.46 -8.88
N LYS A 188 -6.19 19.25 -9.79
CA LYS A 188 -6.62 17.97 -10.32
C LYS A 188 -6.58 17.92 -11.85
N SER A 189 -6.14 18.99 -12.49
CA SER A 189 -6.26 19.25 -13.92
C SER A 189 -5.03 18.87 -14.74
N LEU A 190 -4.19 17.94 -14.24
CA LEU A 190 -3.07 17.46 -15.03
C LEU A 190 -3.55 16.78 -16.32
N PRO A 191 -3.13 17.24 -17.51
CA PRO A 191 -3.80 16.91 -18.78
C PRO A 191 -3.58 15.49 -19.26
N ASP A 192 -2.40 14.92 -19.06
CA ASP A 192 -1.96 13.68 -19.68
C ASP A 192 -1.77 12.51 -18.71
N VAL A 193 -2.50 12.51 -17.60
CA VAL A 193 -2.44 11.43 -16.61
C VAL A 193 -2.81 10.08 -17.23
N ASN A 194 -1.95 9.11 -17.06
CA ASN A 194 -2.22 7.74 -17.51
C ASN A 194 -3.26 7.08 -16.59
N ARG A 195 -4.46 6.83 -17.14
CA ARG A 195 -5.55 6.20 -16.40
C ARG A 195 -5.34 4.70 -16.19
N LEU A 196 -4.70 4.02 -17.14
CA LEU A 196 -4.38 2.60 -17.01
C LEU A 196 -3.15 2.42 -16.12
N VAL A 197 -3.29 1.59 -15.10
CA VAL A 197 -2.22 1.27 -14.15
C VAL A 197 -2.03 -0.23 -14.13
N TYR A 198 -0.81 -0.69 -14.30
CA TYR A 198 -0.44 -2.08 -14.13
C TYR A 198 0.92 -2.17 -13.44
N GLY A 199 1.11 -3.24 -12.69
CA GLY A 199 2.34 -3.42 -11.91
C GLY A 199 2.44 -4.82 -11.35
N VAL A 200 3.56 -5.07 -10.67
CA VAL A 200 3.87 -6.33 -9.99
C VAL A 200 4.02 -6.09 -8.51
N HIS A 201 3.61 -7.07 -7.71
CA HIS A 201 3.74 -6.97 -6.27
C HIS A 201 4.11 -8.30 -5.64
N MET A 202 4.69 -8.22 -4.45
CA MET A 202 5.09 -9.36 -3.66
C MET A 202 4.78 -9.12 -2.18
N ARG A 203 4.37 -10.20 -1.47
CA ARG A 203 4.26 -10.25 -0.02
C ARG A 203 5.02 -11.43 0.53
N ILE A 204 5.81 -11.22 1.57
CA ILE A 204 6.53 -12.27 2.28
C ILE A 204 6.28 -12.09 3.76
N GLY A 205 5.81 -13.13 4.44
CA GLY A 205 5.48 -12.98 5.84
C GLY A 205 5.13 -14.26 6.57
N ILE A 206 4.71 -14.05 7.80
CA ILE A 206 4.33 -15.13 8.74
C ILE A 206 2.95 -14.80 9.30
N ARG A 207 2.04 -15.78 9.27
CA ARG A 207 0.68 -15.62 9.77
C ARG A 207 -0.04 -14.43 9.11
N ASN A 208 -0.47 -13.48 9.89
CA ASN A 208 -1.24 -12.32 9.43
C ASN A 208 -0.37 -11.17 8.94
N TRP A 209 0.92 -11.17 9.26
CA TRP A 209 1.83 -10.09 8.90
C TRP A 209 2.71 -10.45 7.71
N ALA A 210 2.93 -9.50 6.82
CA ALA A 210 3.87 -9.66 5.72
C ALA A 210 4.56 -8.33 5.40
N LEU A 211 5.76 -8.41 4.88
CA LEU A 211 6.38 -7.31 4.14
C LEU A 211 5.75 -7.26 2.75
N PHE A 212 5.52 -6.06 2.28
CA PHE A 212 4.87 -5.78 1.00
C PHE A 212 5.75 -4.90 0.13
N ALA A 213 5.83 -5.23 -1.15
CA ALA A 213 6.44 -4.40 -2.18
C ALA A 213 5.56 -4.41 -3.43
N ASP A 214 5.35 -3.24 -4.04
CA ASP A 214 4.56 -3.04 -5.27
C ASP A 214 5.33 -2.10 -6.20
N TYR A 215 5.58 -2.53 -7.42
CA TYR A 215 6.20 -1.71 -8.44
C TYR A 215 5.24 -1.48 -9.60
N THR A 216 4.86 -0.23 -9.79
CA THR A 216 4.00 0.20 -10.90
C THR A 216 4.83 0.31 -12.17
N LEU A 217 4.56 -0.55 -13.14
CA LEU A 217 5.22 -0.57 -14.44
C LEU A 217 4.68 0.52 -15.36
N ALA A 218 3.38 0.81 -15.25
CA ALA A 218 2.74 1.86 -16.03
C ALA A 218 3.29 3.24 -15.65
N PRO A 219 3.71 4.07 -16.62
CA PRO A 219 4.13 5.43 -16.33
C PRO A 219 2.96 6.28 -15.78
N GLN A 220 3.29 7.28 -14.97
CA GLN A 220 2.30 8.20 -14.39
C GLN A 220 1.60 9.04 -15.46
N PHE A 221 2.32 9.41 -16.53
CA PHE A 221 1.84 10.23 -17.63
C PHE A 221 1.91 9.48 -18.95
N LYS A 222 0.98 9.76 -19.88
CA LYS A 222 0.88 9.09 -21.19
C LYS A 222 1.82 9.66 -22.23
N SER A 223 2.00 10.99 -22.22
CA SER A 223 2.74 11.68 -23.27
C SER A 223 4.22 11.28 -23.26
N ASN A 224 4.78 11.04 -24.44
CA ASN A 224 6.22 10.83 -24.58
C ASN A 224 7.05 12.09 -24.28
N LYS A 225 6.41 13.28 -24.28
CA LYS A 225 7.03 14.55 -23.90
C LYS A 225 7.03 14.77 -22.40
N SER A 226 6.19 14.04 -21.65
CA SER A 226 6.14 14.08 -20.20
C SER A 226 7.23 13.23 -19.57
N ASP A 227 7.58 13.58 -18.37
CA ASP A 227 8.54 12.81 -17.59
C ASP A 227 8.03 11.39 -17.32
N LYS A 228 8.84 10.39 -17.66
CA LYS A 228 8.54 8.98 -17.35
C LYS A 228 8.76 8.74 -15.86
N ILE A 229 7.67 8.69 -15.12
CA ILE A 229 7.67 8.50 -13.67
C ILE A 229 6.91 7.23 -13.35
N SER A 230 7.53 6.34 -12.59
CA SER A 230 6.93 5.13 -12.04
C SER A 230 6.82 5.24 -10.52
N ALA A 231 5.97 4.44 -9.89
CA ALA A 231 5.83 4.41 -8.45
C ALA A 231 6.32 3.07 -7.89
N LEU A 232 7.13 3.15 -6.85
CA LEU A 232 7.52 2.03 -6.00
C LEU A 232 6.86 2.23 -4.64
N ALA A 233 6.18 1.21 -4.13
CA ALA A 233 5.60 1.19 -2.81
C ALA A 233 6.15 -0.01 -2.03
N PHE A 234 6.52 0.19 -0.77
CA PHE A 234 6.91 -0.89 0.12
C PHE A 234 6.41 -0.62 1.54
N GLY A 235 6.16 -1.66 2.29
CA GLY A 235 5.60 -1.49 3.61
C GLY A 235 5.21 -2.79 4.29
N VAL A 236 4.17 -2.71 5.11
CA VAL A 236 3.67 -3.82 5.90
C VAL A 236 2.23 -4.13 5.51
N SER A 237 1.95 -5.40 5.38
CA SER A 237 0.66 -5.97 5.04
C SER A 237 0.09 -6.72 6.23
N LEU A 238 -1.18 -6.49 6.53
CA LEU A 238 -1.96 -7.21 7.54
C LEU A 238 -3.11 -7.94 6.86
N SER A 239 -3.15 -9.25 7.03
CA SER A 239 -4.24 -10.10 6.54
C SER A 239 -5.22 -10.39 7.68
N LEU A 240 -6.52 -10.14 7.48
CA LEU A 240 -7.51 -10.16 8.54
C LEU A 240 -8.36 -11.44 8.57
N PHE A 241 -8.68 -12.10 7.51
CA PHE A 241 -9.40 -13.38 7.45
C PHE A 241 -9.60 -13.87 6.01
#